data_a85645ffe29f32a1a3736bfc9a93918b
#
_entry.id   a85645ffe29f32a1a3736bfc9a93918b
#
_cell.length_a   1.000
_cell.length_b   1.000
_cell.length_c   1.000
_cell.angle_alpha   90.00
_cell.angle_beta   90.00
_cell.angle_gamma   90.00
#
_symmetry.space_group_name_H-M   'P 1'
#
loop_
_entity.id
_entity.type
_entity.pdbx_description
1 polymer ?
#
loop_
_entity_poly.entity_id
_entity_poly.type
_entity_poly.pdbx_seq_one_letter_code
_entity_poly.pdbx_strand_id
1 'polypeptide(L)'
;MDQNPPPVEAAKIQNTNLVPTRVRWHVVTLLAIMAGLTYIDRLNLGIAGKYVQEEFKFDSQTMGWIFGAFSLGYAVFHLPGGWLADRFGSRRVLTGAILCFSIFTAVTAIAPSLPVLGSLGAAWSFAIVRFVMGLGEAAAIPVGNKMMAYWLGEKERAFGTSIFLAGVGAGGVAAPVLVGWTIRHWGWRACFLLLGAAGTVLGALIYKYVTNHPEEHPGVNAAELASIRSSSKIGPTPNQSVVVNKVPWIKVFSSPSMWGLMISHFCLIYPVYIFVTWFFIYLVRVRGVAIPKASLWTSAPFIANLFMVPLWGWLSDRAAERLGKRRGRRATVWLGVACSAGLLWSGSHTENNTFAIAQLAAAGGLNFAASSVLWTTCNDIAAKYSGSISGLMTTFGSLGGWLSPILTAAIATRFGWTYALDFAALVTLVSGFAWFLIKADQAID
;
A
#
# COMPACT_ATOMS: atom_id res chain seq x y z
N MET A 1 46.85 47.39 -4.23
CA MET A 1 46.60 46.43 -5.33
C MET A 1 45.81 45.30 -4.74
N ASP A 2 44.49 45.47 -4.69
CA ASP A 2 43.55 44.43 -4.23
C ASP A 2 43.25 43.51 -5.40
N GLN A 3 43.68 42.27 -5.32
CA GLN A 3 43.25 41.20 -6.23
C GLN A 3 42.27 40.31 -5.51
N ASN A 4 40.98 40.66 -5.60
CA ASN A 4 39.91 39.70 -5.35
C ASN A 4 39.77 38.76 -6.53
N PRO A 5 39.80 37.43 -6.37
CA PRO A 5 39.49 36.50 -7.44
C PRO A 5 38.01 36.60 -7.81
N PRO A 6 37.67 36.47 -9.12
CA PRO A 6 36.27 36.57 -9.54
C PRO A 6 35.46 35.40 -9.00
N PRO A 7 34.18 35.64 -8.64
CA PRO A 7 33.33 34.58 -8.09
C PRO A 7 33.08 33.49 -9.15
N VAL A 8 33.47 32.27 -8.83
CA VAL A 8 33.33 31.06 -9.66
C VAL A 8 31.85 30.69 -9.92
N GLU A 9 30.92 31.43 -9.31
CA GLU A 9 29.47 31.14 -9.40
C GLU A 9 28.77 31.73 -10.63
N ALA A 10 29.37 32.67 -11.34
CA ALA A 10 28.72 33.38 -12.47
C ALA A 10 28.76 32.60 -13.80
N ALA A 11 29.59 31.57 -13.94
CA ALA A 11 29.81 30.88 -15.22
C ALA A 11 28.82 29.75 -15.53
N LYS A 12 27.90 29.40 -14.63
CA LYS A 12 26.89 28.30 -14.83
C LYS A 12 25.48 28.77 -15.20
N ILE A 13 25.21 30.05 -15.35
CA ILE A 13 23.85 30.58 -15.61
C ILE A 13 23.61 30.94 -17.10
N GLN A 14 24.50 30.62 -18.01
CA GLN A 14 24.28 30.87 -19.42
C GLN A 14 23.99 29.61 -20.21
N ASN A 15 22.74 29.08 -20.07
CA ASN A 15 22.06 28.32 -21.12
C ASN A 15 20.56 28.15 -20.80
N THR A 16 19.82 29.26 -20.77
CA THR A 16 18.36 29.30 -20.47
C THR A 16 17.46 28.90 -21.63
N ASN A 17 18.01 28.48 -22.77
CA ASN A 17 17.26 28.07 -23.96
C ASN A 17 17.19 26.54 -24.17
N LEU A 18 17.64 25.75 -23.22
CA LEU A 18 17.53 24.30 -23.32
C LEU A 18 16.11 23.84 -22.87
N VAL A 19 15.46 23.05 -23.72
CA VAL A 19 14.21 22.38 -23.33
C VAL A 19 14.51 21.44 -22.15
N PRO A 20 13.73 21.49 -21.05
CA PRO A 20 13.92 20.58 -19.92
C PRO A 20 13.85 19.11 -20.37
N THR A 21 14.80 18.32 -19.95
CA THR A 21 14.72 16.87 -20.11
C THR A 21 13.54 16.32 -19.29
N ARG A 22 13.10 15.08 -19.56
CA ARG A 22 11.93 14.47 -18.91
C ARG A 22 12.31 13.32 -17.98
N VAL A 23 13.52 13.32 -17.46
CA VAL A 23 14.05 12.23 -16.63
C VAL A 23 13.21 12.02 -15.37
N ARG A 24 12.72 13.10 -14.75
CA ARG A 24 11.83 13.01 -13.59
C ARG A 24 10.59 12.15 -13.83
N TRP A 25 10.02 12.21 -15.05
CA TRP A 25 8.83 11.43 -15.39
C TRP A 25 9.16 9.96 -15.65
N HIS A 26 10.35 9.64 -16.14
CA HIS A 26 10.81 8.24 -16.23
C HIS A 26 10.98 7.64 -14.84
N VAL A 27 11.54 8.41 -13.89
CA VAL A 27 11.65 7.99 -12.49
C VAL A 27 10.25 7.74 -11.87
N VAL A 28 9.31 8.67 -12.05
CA VAL A 28 7.92 8.52 -11.59
C VAL A 28 7.28 7.27 -12.19
N THR A 29 7.47 7.01 -13.49
CA THR A 29 6.95 5.82 -14.16
C THR A 29 7.53 4.53 -13.57
N LEU A 30 8.85 4.46 -13.35
CA LEU A 30 9.49 3.30 -12.72
C LEU A 30 8.96 3.05 -11.30
N LEU A 31 8.77 4.12 -10.52
CA LEU A 31 8.17 4.02 -9.19
C LEU A 31 6.70 3.57 -9.24
N ALA A 32 5.93 4.03 -10.23
CA ALA A 32 4.54 3.59 -10.44
C ALA A 32 4.46 2.10 -10.84
N ILE A 33 5.36 1.65 -11.72
CA ILE A 33 5.47 0.22 -12.09
C ILE A 33 5.82 -0.61 -10.85
N MET A 34 6.77 -0.15 -10.02
CA MET A 34 7.12 -0.80 -8.77
C MET A 34 5.89 -0.90 -7.85
N ALA A 35 5.15 0.19 -7.67
CA ALA A 35 3.94 0.20 -6.84
C ALA A 35 2.85 -0.76 -7.38
N GLY A 36 2.72 -0.88 -8.70
CA GLY A 36 1.85 -1.87 -9.33
C GLY A 36 2.30 -3.31 -9.06
N LEU A 37 3.60 -3.56 -9.17
CA LEU A 37 4.16 -4.89 -8.94
C LEU A 37 3.98 -5.34 -7.47
N THR A 38 4.18 -4.46 -6.48
CA THR A 38 3.92 -4.79 -5.07
C THR A 38 2.49 -5.25 -4.85
N TYR A 39 1.52 -4.62 -5.51
CA TYR A 39 0.11 -5.03 -5.39
C TYR A 39 -0.20 -6.35 -6.11
N ILE A 40 0.44 -6.63 -7.24
CA ILE A 40 0.33 -7.93 -7.92
C ILE A 40 0.88 -9.03 -7.01
N ASP A 41 2.05 -8.83 -6.40
CA ASP A 41 2.67 -9.77 -5.48
C ASP A 41 1.82 -10.02 -4.23
N ARG A 42 1.18 -9.00 -3.71
CA ARG A 42 0.30 -9.08 -2.55
C ARG A 42 -0.94 -9.93 -2.81
N LEU A 43 -1.54 -9.78 -3.99
CA LEU A 43 -2.73 -10.53 -4.42
C LEU A 43 -2.42 -11.93 -4.94
N ASN A 44 -1.18 -12.17 -5.38
CA ASN A 44 -0.77 -13.42 -6.01
C ASN A 44 -1.15 -14.65 -5.16
N LEU A 45 -0.77 -14.66 -3.87
CA LEU A 45 -1.09 -15.80 -3.01
C LEU A 45 -2.59 -15.92 -2.71
N GLY A 46 -3.35 -14.82 -2.70
CA GLY A 46 -4.80 -14.87 -2.54
C GLY A 46 -5.49 -15.72 -3.62
N ILE A 47 -4.94 -15.72 -4.83
CA ILE A 47 -5.43 -16.50 -5.98
C ILE A 47 -4.76 -17.89 -6.02
N ALA A 48 -3.42 -17.91 -5.91
CA ALA A 48 -2.64 -19.15 -5.90
C ALA A 48 -2.94 -20.03 -4.67
N GLY A 49 -3.42 -19.43 -3.58
CA GLY A 49 -3.67 -20.10 -2.31
C GLY A 49 -4.64 -21.28 -2.40
N LYS A 50 -5.61 -21.24 -3.34
CA LYS A 50 -6.48 -22.39 -3.60
C LYS A 50 -5.63 -23.61 -4.01
N TYR A 51 -4.70 -23.45 -4.92
CA TYR A 51 -3.87 -24.53 -5.46
C TYR A 51 -2.83 -25.01 -4.45
N VAL A 52 -2.22 -24.06 -3.70
CA VAL A 52 -1.32 -24.38 -2.58
C VAL A 52 -2.04 -25.19 -1.52
N GLN A 53 -3.25 -24.78 -1.14
CA GLN A 53 -4.07 -25.46 -0.15
C GLN A 53 -4.42 -26.89 -0.59
N GLU A 54 -4.78 -27.09 -1.84
CA GLU A 54 -5.11 -28.40 -2.42
C GLU A 54 -3.90 -29.33 -2.48
N GLU A 55 -2.74 -28.81 -2.91
CA GLU A 55 -1.50 -29.60 -3.05
C GLU A 55 -0.93 -30.03 -1.70
N PHE A 56 -0.86 -29.12 -0.72
CA PHE A 56 -0.30 -29.41 0.59
C PHE A 56 -1.34 -29.87 1.64
N LYS A 57 -2.61 -29.97 1.22
CA LYS A 57 -3.75 -30.36 2.08
C LYS A 57 -3.89 -29.49 3.33
N PHE A 58 -3.59 -28.21 3.22
CA PHE A 58 -3.72 -27.27 4.32
C PHE A 58 -5.21 -27.02 4.62
N ASP A 59 -5.53 -26.96 5.91
CA ASP A 59 -6.82 -26.44 6.35
C ASP A 59 -6.90 -24.90 6.19
N SER A 60 -8.10 -24.36 6.33
CA SER A 60 -8.31 -22.93 6.19
C SER A 60 -7.59 -22.12 7.27
N GLN A 61 -7.43 -22.70 8.47
CA GLN A 61 -6.75 -22.02 9.56
C GLN A 61 -5.26 -21.85 9.28
N THR A 62 -4.59 -22.89 8.79
CA THR A 62 -3.18 -22.86 8.36
C THR A 62 -3.00 -21.82 7.24
N MET A 63 -3.90 -21.80 6.24
CA MET A 63 -3.86 -20.80 5.18
C MET A 63 -4.04 -19.37 5.72
N GLY A 64 -4.90 -19.19 6.71
CA GLY A 64 -5.08 -17.89 7.39
C GLY A 64 -3.78 -17.37 8.02
N TRP A 65 -3.02 -18.24 8.69
CA TRP A 65 -1.71 -17.89 9.24
C TRP A 65 -0.69 -17.56 8.15
N ILE A 66 -0.64 -18.32 7.06
CA ILE A 66 0.25 -18.08 5.92
C ILE A 66 -0.06 -16.73 5.27
N PHE A 67 -1.34 -16.41 5.05
CA PHE A 67 -1.76 -15.12 4.51
C PHE A 67 -1.42 -13.96 5.43
N GLY A 68 -1.66 -14.13 6.75
CA GLY A 68 -1.38 -13.11 7.74
C GLY A 68 0.10 -12.81 7.92
N ALA A 69 0.98 -13.80 7.74
CA ALA A 69 2.41 -13.66 7.96
C ALA A 69 3.04 -12.49 7.17
N PHE A 70 2.58 -12.26 5.94
CA PHE A 70 3.00 -11.11 5.14
C PHE A 70 2.70 -9.77 5.84
N SER A 71 1.46 -9.58 6.29
CA SER A 71 1.05 -8.33 6.94
C SER A 71 1.75 -8.10 8.27
N LEU A 72 2.09 -9.18 8.98
CA LEU A 72 2.89 -9.10 10.20
C LEU A 72 4.31 -8.59 9.90
N GLY A 73 4.98 -9.16 8.89
CA GLY A 73 6.29 -8.68 8.44
C GLY A 73 6.25 -7.22 8.01
N TYR A 74 5.21 -6.85 7.25
CA TYR A 74 4.97 -5.48 6.80
C TYR A 74 4.79 -4.51 7.99
N ALA A 75 4.02 -4.90 9.02
CA ALA A 75 3.82 -4.10 10.24
C ALA A 75 5.13 -3.86 11.00
N VAL A 76 5.94 -4.91 11.16
CA VAL A 76 7.20 -4.84 11.92
C VAL A 76 8.21 -3.90 11.27
N PHE A 77 8.30 -3.91 9.93
CA PHE A 77 9.37 -3.20 9.22
C PHE A 77 8.95 -1.85 8.64
N HIS A 78 7.69 -1.46 8.75
CA HIS A 78 7.19 -0.22 8.16
C HIS A 78 7.90 1.02 8.72
N LEU A 79 8.05 1.13 10.04
CA LEU A 79 8.78 2.22 10.68
C LEU A 79 10.31 2.13 10.46
N PRO A 80 10.99 0.97 10.65
CA PRO A 80 12.41 0.85 10.38
C PRO A 80 12.81 1.15 8.94
N GLY A 81 11.95 0.80 7.96
CA GLY A 81 12.21 1.03 6.53
C GLY A 81 12.42 2.51 6.18
N GLY A 82 11.62 3.41 6.76
CA GLY A 82 11.80 4.85 6.61
C GLY A 82 13.12 5.36 7.17
N TRP A 83 13.46 4.94 8.38
CA TRP A 83 14.74 5.29 9.04
C TRP A 83 15.96 4.79 8.25
N LEU A 84 15.90 3.59 7.69
CA LEU A 84 16.97 3.07 6.84
C LEU A 84 17.18 3.96 5.61
N ALA A 85 16.12 4.46 4.99
CA ALA A 85 16.22 5.35 3.83
C ALA A 85 16.85 6.70 4.17
N ASP A 86 16.64 7.19 5.40
CA ASP A 86 17.30 8.40 5.88
C ASP A 86 18.82 8.19 6.06
N ARG A 87 19.22 7.02 6.54
CA ARG A 87 20.61 6.71 6.86
C ARG A 87 21.43 6.24 5.66
N PHE A 88 20.89 5.38 4.81
CA PHE A 88 21.62 4.70 3.72
C PHE A 88 21.30 5.25 2.32
N GLY A 89 20.38 6.21 2.22
CA GLY A 89 19.90 6.79 0.98
C GLY A 89 18.76 6.00 0.35
N SER A 90 17.81 6.73 -0.24
CA SER A 90 16.56 6.18 -0.77
C SER A 90 16.79 5.15 -1.88
N ARG A 91 17.74 5.39 -2.79
CA ARG A 91 18.07 4.48 -3.90
C ARG A 91 18.46 3.09 -3.42
N ARG A 92 19.40 2.99 -2.46
CA ARG A 92 19.90 1.70 -1.95
C ARG A 92 18.83 0.94 -1.19
N VAL A 93 18.09 1.65 -0.33
CA VAL A 93 17.04 1.03 0.49
C VAL A 93 15.88 0.57 -0.38
N LEU A 94 15.44 1.37 -1.35
CA LEU A 94 14.38 0.99 -2.27
C LEU A 94 14.76 -0.23 -3.11
N THR A 95 15.98 -0.23 -3.66
CA THR A 95 16.48 -1.38 -4.43
C THR A 95 16.57 -2.63 -3.56
N GLY A 96 17.13 -2.53 -2.35
CA GLY A 96 17.19 -3.63 -1.40
C GLY A 96 15.81 -4.17 -1.03
N ALA A 97 14.83 -3.30 -0.82
CA ALA A 97 13.45 -3.65 -0.57
C ALA A 97 12.84 -4.44 -1.76
N ILE A 98 13.01 -3.92 -2.99
CA ILE A 98 12.50 -4.57 -4.21
C ILE A 98 13.15 -5.94 -4.39
N LEU A 99 14.47 -6.03 -4.29
CA LEU A 99 15.17 -7.31 -4.43
C LEU A 99 14.76 -8.31 -3.34
N CYS A 100 14.61 -7.85 -2.09
CA CYS A 100 14.18 -8.69 -1.00
C CYS A 100 12.80 -9.29 -1.29
N PHE A 101 11.77 -8.48 -1.52
CA PHE A 101 10.44 -9.03 -1.75
C PHE A 101 10.37 -9.85 -3.05
N SER A 102 11.09 -9.48 -4.12
CA SER A 102 11.09 -10.22 -5.39
C SER A 102 11.76 -11.59 -5.28
N ILE A 103 12.90 -11.68 -4.59
CA ILE A 103 13.58 -12.95 -4.33
C ILE A 103 12.68 -13.86 -3.49
N PHE A 104 12.07 -13.34 -2.41
CA PHE A 104 11.20 -14.14 -1.56
C PHE A 104 9.86 -14.46 -2.23
N THR A 105 9.39 -13.65 -3.19
CA THR A 105 8.31 -14.04 -4.10
C THR A 105 8.71 -15.28 -4.89
N ALA A 106 9.86 -15.28 -5.57
CA ALA A 106 10.34 -16.45 -6.31
C ALA A 106 10.57 -17.68 -5.40
N VAL A 107 11.16 -17.46 -4.22
CA VAL A 107 11.39 -18.53 -3.21
C VAL A 107 10.08 -19.17 -2.76
N THR A 108 8.95 -18.44 -2.76
CA THR A 108 7.62 -19.02 -2.43
C THR A 108 7.30 -20.24 -3.30
N ALA A 109 7.73 -20.27 -4.56
CA ALA A 109 7.49 -21.40 -5.47
C ALA A 109 8.14 -22.72 -5.02
N ILE A 110 9.26 -22.64 -4.31
CA ILE A 110 10.10 -23.78 -3.92
C ILE A 110 10.31 -23.90 -2.40
N ALA A 111 9.69 -23.03 -1.61
CA ALA A 111 9.94 -22.92 -0.16
C ALA A 111 9.89 -24.27 0.59
N PRO A 112 8.89 -25.14 0.39
CA PRO A 112 8.85 -26.43 1.08
C PRO A 112 9.92 -27.43 0.63
N SER A 113 10.53 -27.20 -0.54
CA SER A 113 11.57 -28.09 -1.11
C SER A 113 12.99 -27.70 -0.67
N LEU A 114 13.14 -26.53 -0.03
CA LEU A 114 14.44 -26.07 0.46
C LEU A 114 14.84 -26.83 1.74
N PRO A 115 16.08 -27.34 1.88
CA PRO A 115 16.47 -28.21 2.98
C PRO A 115 16.16 -27.63 4.38
N VAL A 116 16.52 -26.37 4.61
CA VAL A 116 16.31 -25.71 5.90
C VAL A 116 14.83 -25.40 6.15
N LEU A 117 14.13 -24.83 5.16
CA LEU A 117 12.71 -24.47 5.33
C LEU A 117 11.84 -25.73 5.34
N GLY A 118 12.10 -26.71 4.46
CA GLY A 118 11.34 -27.95 4.40
C GLY A 118 11.40 -28.78 5.68
N SER A 119 12.51 -28.74 6.43
CA SER A 119 12.61 -29.41 7.72
C SER A 119 11.65 -28.84 8.79
N LEU A 120 11.19 -27.59 8.63
CA LEU A 120 10.19 -26.97 9.51
C LEU A 120 8.75 -27.32 9.12
N GLY A 121 8.56 -28.01 8.00
CA GLY A 121 7.27 -28.32 7.41
C GLY A 121 6.75 -27.22 6.46
N ALA A 122 5.92 -27.64 5.51
CA ALA A 122 5.49 -26.76 4.41
C ALA A 122 4.77 -25.48 4.87
N ALA A 123 3.91 -25.57 5.90
CA ALA A 123 3.17 -24.41 6.42
C ALA A 123 4.10 -23.32 6.95
N TRP A 124 5.09 -23.70 7.77
CA TRP A 124 6.08 -22.77 8.29
C TRP A 124 6.98 -22.22 7.20
N SER A 125 7.34 -23.03 6.20
CA SER A 125 8.13 -22.57 5.05
C SER A 125 7.44 -21.43 4.34
N PHE A 126 6.16 -21.58 4.01
CA PHE A 126 5.37 -20.50 3.40
C PHE A 126 5.22 -19.29 4.33
N ALA A 127 4.93 -19.50 5.60
CA ALA A 127 4.74 -18.40 6.56
C ALA A 127 6.02 -17.56 6.73
N ILE A 128 7.18 -18.20 6.87
CA ILE A 128 8.47 -17.49 7.01
C ILE A 128 8.80 -16.71 5.74
N VAL A 129 8.66 -17.33 4.57
CA VAL A 129 8.92 -16.66 3.29
C VAL A 129 8.00 -15.45 3.11
N ARG A 130 6.71 -15.59 3.41
CA ARG A 130 5.73 -14.50 3.37
C ARG A 130 6.04 -13.39 4.38
N PHE A 131 6.47 -13.74 5.58
CA PHE A 131 6.89 -12.76 6.58
C PHE A 131 8.10 -11.93 6.10
N VAL A 132 9.14 -12.59 5.59
CA VAL A 132 10.33 -11.88 5.07
C VAL A 132 10.00 -11.04 3.83
N MET A 133 9.12 -11.54 2.95
CA MET A 133 8.60 -10.76 1.83
C MET A 133 7.91 -9.48 2.33
N GLY A 134 7.08 -9.58 3.38
CA GLY A 134 6.44 -8.42 4.02
C GLY A 134 7.43 -7.43 4.60
N LEU A 135 8.51 -7.89 5.25
CA LEU A 135 9.61 -7.03 5.71
C LEU A 135 10.21 -6.23 4.54
N GLY A 136 10.52 -6.90 3.43
CA GLY A 136 11.09 -6.25 2.25
C GLY A 136 10.14 -5.20 1.64
N GLU A 137 8.88 -5.54 1.46
CA GLU A 137 7.92 -4.66 0.81
C GLU A 137 7.55 -3.42 1.65
N ALA A 138 7.63 -3.51 2.97
CA ALA A 138 7.22 -2.43 3.88
C ALA A 138 7.92 -1.08 3.63
N ALA A 139 9.16 -1.10 3.15
CA ALA A 139 9.93 0.11 2.82
C ALA A 139 9.59 0.70 1.43
N ALA A 140 9.01 -0.09 0.50
CA ALA A 140 8.89 0.30 -0.90
C ALA A 140 8.03 1.55 -1.10
N ILE A 141 6.83 1.59 -0.53
CA ILE A 141 5.89 2.74 -0.71
C ILE A 141 6.38 4.01 0.01
N PRO A 142 6.80 3.98 1.30
CA PRO A 142 7.31 5.18 1.96
C PRO A 142 8.55 5.77 1.29
N VAL A 143 9.49 4.91 0.89
CA VAL A 143 10.73 5.34 0.23
C VAL A 143 10.45 5.86 -1.18
N GLY A 144 9.53 5.23 -1.92
CA GLY A 144 9.06 5.73 -3.22
C GLY A 144 8.46 7.13 -3.11
N ASN A 145 7.58 7.38 -2.15
CA ASN A 145 7.03 8.71 -1.88
C ASN A 145 8.10 9.74 -1.51
N LYS A 146 9.09 9.35 -0.71
CA LYS A 146 10.23 10.22 -0.38
C LYS A 146 11.04 10.59 -1.63
N MET A 147 11.31 9.62 -2.50
CA MET A 147 12.02 9.89 -3.77
C MET A 147 11.24 10.88 -4.64
N MET A 148 9.92 10.74 -4.73
CA MET A 148 9.10 11.68 -5.48
C MET A 148 9.17 13.11 -4.94
N ALA A 149 9.34 13.29 -3.63
CA ALA A 149 9.52 14.61 -3.03
C ALA A 149 10.83 15.29 -3.46
N TYR A 150 11.87 14.52 -3.78
CA TYR A 150 13.14 15.06 -4.31
C TYR A 150 13.12 15.29 -5.83
N TRP A 151 12.43 14.40 -6.57
CA TRP A 151 12.42 14.42 -8.03
C TRP A 151 11.38 15.34 -8.64
N LEU A 152 10.37 15.79 -7.86
CA LEU A 152 9.27 16.62 -8.33
C LEU A 152 9.22 17.95 -7.58
N GLY A 153 9.07 19.04 -8.34
CA GLY A 153 8.74 20.33 -7.77
C GLY A 153 7.36 20.35 -7.13
N GLU A 154 7.10 21.30 -6.25
CA GLU A 154 5.86 21.38 -5.47
C GLU A 154 4.59 21.39 -6.33
N LYS A 155 4.64 22.06 -7.50
CA LYS A 155 3.51 22.14 -8.45
C LYS A 155 3.19 20.82 -9.15
N GLU A 156 4.19 19.95 -9.37
CA GLU A 156 4.05 18.67 -10.07
C GLU A 156 3.90 17.48 -9.11
N ARG A 157 4.20 17.68 -7.83
CA ARG A 157 4.22 16.61 -6.82
C ARG A 157 2.88 15.89 -6.68
N ALA A 158 1.77 16.64 -6.64
CA ALA A 158 0.44 16.05 -6.55
C ALA A 158 0.13 15.15 -7.76
N PHE A 159 0.45 15.61 -8.96
CA PHE A 159 0.25 14.84 -10.19
C PHE A 159 1.14 13.60 -10.25
N GLY A 160 2.43 13.72 -9.90
CA GLY A 160 3.34 12.57 -9.85
C GLY A 160 2.93 11.54 -8.81
N THR A 161 2.48 11.98 -7.62
CA THR A 161 1.92 11.08 -6.59
C THR A 161 0.67 10.36 -7.10
N SER A 162 -0.16 11.03 -7.88
CA SER A 162 -1.34 10.40 -8.49
C SER A 162 -0.96 9.30 -9.48
N ILE A 163 0.11 9.51 -10.30
CA ILE A 163 0.63 8.46 -11.20
C ILE A 163 1.16 7.27 -10.40
N PHE A 164 1.90 7.53 -9.32
CA PHE A 164 2.42 6.48 -8.44
C PHE A 164 1.29 5.64 -7.82
N LEU A 165 0.25 6.29 -7.29
CA LEU A 165 -0.92 5.60 -6.72
C LEU A 165 -1.78 4.92 -7.79
N ALA A 166 -1.85 5.48 -9.00
CA ALA A 166 -2.49 4.81 -10.14
C ALA A 166 -1.78 3.48 -10.47
N GLY A 167 -0.46 3.40 -10.30
CA GLY A 167 0.28 2.14 -10.38
C GLY A 167 -0.24 1.09 -9.41
N VAL A 168 -0.46 1.46 -8.14
CA VAL A 168 -1.08 0.60 -7.11
C VAL A 168 -2.44 0.09 -7.56
N GLY A 169 -3.31 0.99 -8.03
CA GLY A 169 -4.65 0.64 -8.51
C GLY A 169 -4.61 -0.28 -9.73
N ALA A 170 -3.75 0.02 -10.69
CA ALA A 170 -3.55 -0.79 -11.90
C ALA A 170 -3.06 -2.21 -11.54
N GLY A 171 -2.11 -2.33 -10.59
CA GLY A 171 -1.65 -3.60 -10.07
C GLY A 171 -2.78 -4.41 -9.43
N GLY A 172 -3.60 -3.78 -8.60
CA GLY A 172 -4.76 -4.42 -7.96
C GLY A 172 -5.80 -4.94 -8.95
N VAL A 173 -6.08 -4.20 -10.02
CA VAL A 173 -7.00 -4.61 -11.08
C VAL A 173 -6.41 -5.71 -11.96
N ALA A 174 -5.13 -5.58 -12.34
CA ALA A 174 -4.47 -6.51 -13.25
C ALA A 174 -4.12 -7.85 -12.58
N ALA A 175 -3.79 -7.84 -11.28
CA ALA A 175 -3.28 -9.01 -10.57
C ALA A 175 -4.17 -10.25 -10.71
N PRO A 176 -5.50 -10.21 -10.43
CA PRO A 176 -6.31 -11.42 -10.49
C PRO A 176 -6.36 -12.03 -11.88
N VAL A 177 -6.37 -11.20 -12.93
CA VAL A 177 -6.41 -11.64 -14.32
C VAL A 177 -5.07 -12.25 -14.74
N LEU A 178 -3.97 -11.54 -14.49
CA LEU A 178 -2.62 -11.99 -14.82
C LEU A 178 -2.25 -13.26 -14.08
N VAL A 179 -2.48 -13.29 -12.76
CA VAL A 179 -2.18 -14.45 -11.92
C VAL A 179 -3.03 -15.65 -12.32
N GLY A 180 -4.35 -15.45 -12.49
CA GLY A 180 -5.25 -16.52 -12.92
C GLY A 180 -4.90 -17.08 -14.30
N TRP A 181 -4.52 -16.22 -15.25
CA TRP A 181 -4.06 -16.64 -16.57
C TRP A 181 -2.75 -17.43 -16.50
N THR A 182 -1.77 -16.94 -15.75
CA THR A 182 -0.47 -17.61 -15.57
C THR A 182 -0.63 -18.97 -14.93
N ILE A 183 -1.46 -19.07 -13.88
CA ILE A 183 -1.71 -20.34 -13.19
C ILE A 183 -2.35 -21.37 -14.13
N ARG A 184 -3.29 -20.93 -14.96
CA ARG A 184 -3.97 -21.82 -15.91
C ARG A 184 -3.01 -22.46 -16.92
N HIS A 185 -1.99 -21.70 -17.38
CA HIS A 185 -1.10 -22.16 -18.46
C HIS A 185 0.17 -22.84 -17.95
N TRP A 186 0.72 -22.38 -16.82
CA TRP A 186 2.04 -22.80 -16.32
C TRP A 186 2.03 -23.21 -14.84
N GLY A 187 0.88 -23.20 -14.20
CA GLY A 187 0.75 -23.57 -12.78
C GLY A 187 1.12 -22.42 -11.81
N TRP A 188 0.78 -22.62 -10.54
CA TRP A 188 0.93 -21.59 -9.53
C TRP A 188 2.41 -21.24 -9.23
N ARG A 189 3.32 -22.22 -9.31
CA ARG A 189 4.76 -21.98 -9.08
C ARG A 189 5.36 -21.03 -10.11
N ALA A 190 4.99 -21.20 -11.38
CA ALA A 190 5.48 -20.32 -12.45
C ALA A 190 5.07 -18.86 -12.21
N CYS A 191 3.90 -18.61 -11.62
CA CYS A 191 3.45 -17.26 -11.29
C CYS A 191 4.41 -16.57 -10.31
N PHE A 192 4.83 -17.26 -9.25
CA PHE A 192 5.77 -16.71 -8.26
C PHE A 192 7.16 -16.51 -8.87
N LEU A 193 7.63 -17.44 -9.71
CA LEU A 193 8.93 -17.30 -10.38
C LEU A 193 8.96 -16.12 -11.36
N LEU A 194 7.91 -15.97 -12.18
CA LEU A 194 7.82 -14.88 -13.14
C LEU A 194 7.73 -13.50 -12.47
N LEU A 195 6.91 -13.39 -11.42
CA LEU A 195 6.80 -12.12 -10.67
C LEU A 195 8.09 -11.79 -9.93
N GLY A 196 8.73 -12.78 -9.31
CA GLY A 196 10.03 -12.58 -8.66
C GLY A 196 11.13 -12.18 -9.67
N ALA A 197 11.15 -12.78 -10.86
CA ALA A 197 12.05 -12.38 -11.93
C ALA A 197 11.77 -10.95 -12.42
N ALA A 198 10.50 -10.61 -12.65
CA ALA A 198 10.10 -9.27 -13.08
C ALA A 198 10.50 -8.20 -12.05
N GLY A 199 10.28 -8.48 -10.77
CA GLY A 199 10.68 -7.57 -9.69
C GLY A 199 12.20 -7.44 -9.55
N THR A 200 12.95 -8.53 -9.72
CA THR A 200 14.42 -8.50 -9.72
C THR A 200 14.96 -7.64 -10.87
N VAL A 201 14.40 -7.80 -12.08
CA VAL A 201 14.75 -6.95 -13.23
C VAL A 201 14.41 -5.49 -12.95
N LEU A 202 13.22 -5.21 -12.41
CA LEU A 202 12.81 -3.85 -12.05
C LEU A 202 13.73 -3.24 -10.98
N GLY A 203 14.11 -4.01 -9.96
CA GLY A 203 15.06 -3.59 -8.94
C GLY A 203 16.43 -3.23 -9.53
N ALA A 204 16.94 -4.04 -10.46
CA ALA A 204 18.17 -3.75 -11.17
C ALA A 204 18.06 -2.50 -12.06
N LEU A 205 16.94 -2.29 -12.74
CA LEU A 205 16.65 -1.08 -13.53
C LEU A 205 16.61 0.17 -12.65
N ILE A 206 15.89 0.11 -11.52
CA ILE A 206 15.83 1.22 -10.55
C ILE A 206 17.22 1.52 -9.99
N TYR A 207 18.01 0.50 -9.64
CA TYR A 207 19.37 0.70 -9.17
C TYR A 207 20.27 1.37 -10.18
N LYS A 208 20.17 1.02 -11.46
CA LYS A 208 21.00 1.59 -12.52
C LYS A 208 20.56 2.99 -12.94
N TYR A 209 19.26 3.22 -13.01
CA TYR A 209 18.72 4.45 -13.61
C TYR A 209 18.39 5.51 -12.56
N VAL A 210 17.83 5.17 -11.40
CA VAL A 210 17.36 6.15 -10.42
C VAL A 210 18.49 6.55 -9.47
N THR A 211 18.70 7.87 -9.26
CA THR A 211 19.63 8.41 -8.27
C THR A 211 18.89 8.96 -7.05
N ASN A 212 19.59 9.21 -5.92
CA ASN A 212 18.94 9.79 -4.74
C ASN A 212 18.40 11.19 -5.03
N HIS A 213 19.16 11.99 -5.76
CA HIS A 213 18.81 13.37 -6.11
C HIS A 213 18.91 13.58 -7.63
N PRO A 214 18.09 14.49 -8.19
CA PRO A 214 18.13 14.82 -9.63
C PRO A 214 19.49 15.29 -10.11
N GLU A 215 20.25 16.00 -9.25
CA GLU A 215 21.58 16.55 -9.53
C GLU A 215 22.62 15.47 -9.84
N GLU A 216 22.44 14.28 -9.30
CA GLU A 216 23.35 13.14 -9.48
C GLU A 216 23.12 12.41 -10.80
N HIS A 217 22.00 12.69 -11.49
CA HIS A 217 21.61 11.93 -12.67
C HIS A 217 22.18 12.54 -13.95
N PRO A 218 22.98 11.79 -14.74
CA PRO A 218 23.67 12.33 -15.91
C PRO A 218 22.75 12.81 -17.03
N GLY A 219 21.52 12.33 -17.09
CA GLY A 219 20.53 12.71 -18.11
C GLY A 219 19.70 13.95 -17.74
N VAL A 220 19.83 14.50 -16.53
CA VAL A 220 19.11 15.72 -16.11
C VAL A 220 19.90 16.94 -16.55
N ASN A 221 19.29 17.78 -17.40
CA ASN A 221 19.91 19.03 -17.83
C ASN A 221 19.63 20.18 -16.85
N ALA A 222 20.38 21.30 -17.02
CA ALA A 222 20.24 22.46 -16.16
C ALA A 222 18.82 23.05 -16.16
N ALA A 223 18.11 22.98 -17.30
CA ALA A 223 16.74 23.49 -17.43
C ALA A 223 15.74 22.63 -16.63
N GLU A 224 15.85 21.28 -16.65
CA GLU A 224 15.01 20.41 -15.82
C GLU A 224 15.31 20.62 -14.34
N LEU A 225 16.59 20.72 -13.97
CA LEU A 225 16.99 20.97 -12.59
C LEU A 225 16.46 22.31 -12.08
N ALA A 226 16.54 23.38 -12.88
CA ALA A 226 15.97 24.68 -12.56
C ALA A 226 14.44 24.61 -12.40
N SER A 227 13.75 23.86 -13.25
CA SER A 227 12.29 23.64 -13.14
C SER A 227 11.91 22.95 -11.83
N ILE A 228 12.64 21.91 -11.39
CA ILE A 228 12.42 21.22 -10.14
C ILE A 228 12.67 22.14 -8.94
N ARG A 229 13.79 22.89 -8.97
CA ARG A 229 14.22 23.77 -7.86
C ARG A 229 13.35 25.02 -7.71
N SER A 230 12.95 25.65 -8.82
CA SER A 230 12.16 26.90 -8.79
C SER A 230 10.81 26.74 -8.08
N SER A 231 10.30 25.51 -8.00
CA SER A 231 9.03 25.16 -7.35
C SER A 231 9.22 24.37 -6.04
N SER A 232 10.46 24.16 -5.58
CA SER A 232 10.74 23.41 -4.34
C SER A 232 11.10 24.34 -3.19
N LYS A 233 10.39 24.21 -2.06
CA LYS A 233 10.80 24.84 -0.78
C LYS A 233 11.95 24.12 -0.09
N ILE A 234 12.32 22.93 -0.60
CA ILE A 234 13.47 22.16 -0.11
C ILE A 234 14.70 22.74 -0.80
N GLY A 235 15.41 23.64 -0.12
CA GLY A 235 16.64 24.25 -0.62
C GLY A 235 17.74 23.20 -0.93
N PRO A 236 18.76 23.58 -1.75
CA PRO A 236 19.84 22.69 -2.16
C PRO A 236 20.88 22.54 -1.05
N THR A 237 20.59 21.83 -0.01
CA THR A 237 21.63 21.52 0.98
C THR A 237 21.73 20.02 1.20
N PRO A 238 22.83 19.40 0.70
CA PRO A 238 23.17 18.01 0.99
C PRO A 238 23.41 17.76 2.49
N ASN A 239 23.43 18.82 3.32
CA ASN A 239 23.84 18.76 4.73
C ASN A 239 22.92 19.51 5.71
N GLN A 240 21.74 19.96 5.30
CA GLN A 240 20.76 20.25 6.33
C GLN A 240 20.24 18.91 6.84
N SER A 241 20.84 18.43 7.93
CA SER A 241 20.17 17.55 8.85
C SER A 241 18.75 18.13 9.02
N VAL A 242 17.76 17.48 8.38
CA VAL A 242 16.36 17.71 8.70
C VAL A 242 16.36 17.65 10.23
N VAL A 243 16.07 18.78 10.87
CA VAL A 243 15.92 18.79 12.32
C VAL A 243 14.80 17.82 12.57
N VAL A 244 15.16 16.59 12.87
CA VAL A 244 14.21 15.52 13.21
C VAL A 244 13.67 15.96 14.57
N ASN A 245 12.63 16.78 14.54
CA ASN A 245 11.92 17.13 15.75
C ASN A 245 11.54 15.81 16.41
N LYS A 246 12.08 15.57 17.59
CA LYS A 246 11.77 14.34 18.32
C LYS A 246 10.26 14.26 18.50
N VAL A 247 9.67 13.19 17.93
CA VAL A 247 8.24 12.96 18.06
C VAL A 247 7.90 12.87 19.55
N PRO A 248 6.96 13.66 20.06
CA PRO A 248 6.57 13.59 21.46
C PRO A 248 5.69 12.36 21.72
N TRP A 249 6.29 11.19 21.74
CA TRP A 249 5.58 9.90 21.82
C TRP A 249 4.58 9.84 22.99
N ILE A 250 4.91 10.43 24.13
CA ILE A 250 4.01 10.48 25.28
C ILE A 250 2.73 11.22 24.90
N LYS A 251 2.81 12.39 24.26
CA LYS A 251 1.63 13.15 23.81
C LYS A 251 0.85 12.39 22.74
N VAL A 252 1.55 11.71 21.80
CA VAL A 252 0.95 10.90 20.76
C VAL A 252 0.09 9.79 21.37
N PHE A 253 0.65 9.00 22.29
CA PHE A 253 -0.07 7.89 22.93
C PHE A 253 -1.10 8.34 23.96
N SER A 254 -1.00 9.56 24.48
CA SER A 254 -2.01 10.17 25.37
C SER A 254 -3.18 10.80 24.60
N SER A 255 -3.06 10.98 23.28
CA SER A 255 -4.09 11.63 22.47
C SER A 255 -5.19 10.65 22.06
N PRO A 256 -6.47 10.91 22.45
CA PRO A 256 -7.61 10.11 21.99
C PRO A 256 -7.72 10.09 20.45
N SER A 257 -7.37 11.20 19.77
CA SER A 257 -7.40 11.29 18.31
C SER A 257 -6.47 10.29 17.65
N MET A 258 -5.29 10.04 18.25
CA MET A 258 -4.34 9.05 17.75
C MET A 258 -4.88 7.62 17.86
N TRP A 259 -5.46 7.27 19.01
CA TRP A 259 -6.12 5.97 19.17
C TRP A 259 -7.29 5.82 18.21
N GLY A 260 -8.08 6.88 18.02
CA GLY A 260 -9.15 6.89 17.02
C GLY A 260 -8.65 6.59 15.62
N LEU A 261 -7.52 7.21 15.18
CA LEU A 261 -6.90 6.95 13.88
C LEU A 261 -6.38 5.51 13.77
N MET A 262 -5.68 5.01 14.79
CA MET A 262 -5.12 3.66 14.81
C MET A 262 -6.22 2.59 14.77
N ILE A 263 -7.24 2.70 15.63
CA ILE A 263 -8.36 1.77 15.69
C ILE A 263 -9.16 1.81 14.39
N SER A 264 -9.46 3.02 13.88
CA SER A 264 -10.17 3.17 12.62
C SER A 264 -9.42 2.52 11.47
N HIS A 265 -8.10 2.73 11.36
CA HIS A 265 -7.30 2.13 10.28
C HIS A 265 -7.20 0.61 10.40
N PHE A 266 -7.02 0.07 11.61
CA PHE A 266 -7.08 -1.36 11.89
C PHE A 266 -8.39 -1.96 11.36
N CYS A 267 -9.52 -1.35 11.73
CA CYS A 267 -10.84 -1.84 11.37
C CYS A 267 -11.16 -1.68 9.87
N LEU A 268 -10.66 -0.64 9.19
CA LEU A 268 -10.84 -0.46 7.75
C LEU A 268 -10.00 -1.45 6.93
N ILE A 269 -8.79 -1.76 7.39
CA ILE A 269 -7.90 -2.70 6.69
C ILE A 269 -8.34 -4.15 6.87
N TYR A 270 -9.03 -4.49 7.95
CA TYR A 270 -9.55 -5.84 8.19
C TYR A 270 -10.36 -6.39 7.00
N PRO A 271 -11.47 -5.77 6.54
CA PRO A 271 -12.23 -6.27 5.40
C PRO A 271 -11.45 -6.19 4.07
N VAL A 272 -10.57 -5.21 3.90
CA VAL A 272 -9.70 -5.12 2.71
C VAL A 272 -8.86 -6.40 2.55
N TYR A 273 -8.32 -6.94 3.65
CA TYR A 273 -7.53 -8.16 3.59
C TYR A 273 -8.36 -9.42 3.32
N ILE A 274 -9.66 -9.43 3.58
CA ILE A 274 -10.53 -10.49 3.08
C ILE A 274 -10.55 -10.48 1.54
N PHE A 275 -10.68 -9.31 0.93
CA PHE A 275 -10.63 -9.17 -0.54
C PHE A 275 -9.26 -9.52 -1.13
N VAL A 276 -8.18 -9.24 -0.42
CA VAL A 276 -6.81 -9.53 -0.85
C VAL A 276 -6.48 -11.02 -0.73
N THR A 277 -7.01 -11.73 0.28
CA THR A 277 -6.56 -13.08 0.62
C THR A 277 -7.59 -14.17 0.31
N TRP A 278 -8.84 -13.96 0.71
CA TRP A 278 -9.87 -14.99 0.70
C TRP A 278 -10.88 -14.86 -0.44
N PHE A 279 -11.02 -13.68 -1.05
CA PHE A 279 -12.15 -13.39 -1.93
C PHE A 279 -12.20 -14.32 -3.14
N PHE A 280 -11.07 -14.61 -3.77
CA PHE A 280 -11.01 -15.59 -4.88
C PHE A 280 -11.45 -16.99 -4.45
N ILE A 281 -10.95 -17.46 -3.29
CA ILE A 281 -11.33 -18.78 -2.75
C ILE A 281 -12.81 -18.81 -2.39
N TYR A 282 -13.34 -17.74 -1.82
CA TYR A 282 -14.77 -17.59 -1.53
C TYR A 282 -15.62 -17.67 -2.81
N LEU A 283 -15.22 -16.96 -3.88
CA LEU A 283 -15.95 -17.01 -5.16
C LEU A 283 -15.98 -18.42 -5.76
N VAL A 284 -14.85 -19.13 -5.72
CA VAL A 284 -14.76 -20.47 -6.34
C VAL A 284 -15.43 -21.53 -5.48
N ARG A 285 -15.13 -21.59 -4.18
CA ARG A 285 -15.57 -22.70 -3.31
C ARG A 285 -16.96 -22.52 -2.71
N VAL A 286 -17.33 -21.26 -2.38
CA VAL A 286 -18.60 -20.97 -1.70
C VAL A 286 -19.68 -20.58 -2.71
N ARG A 287 -19.31 -19.72 -3.65
CA ARG A 287 -20.25 -19.22 -4.67
C ARG A 287 -20.29 -20.06 -5.94
N GLY A 288 -19.43 -21.09 -6.08
CA GLY A 288 -19.42 -21.97 -7.23
C GLY A 288 -19.05 -21.28 -8.56
N VAL A 289 -18.39 -20.11 -8.50
CA VAL A 289 -18.02 -19.36 -9.70
C VAL A 289 -16.87 -20.05 -10.42
N ALA A 290 -16.98 -20.24 -11.73
CA ALA A 290 -15.91 -20.81 -12.55
C ALA A 290 -14.61 -19.97 -12.43
N ILE A 291 -13.46 -20.65 -12.35
CA ILE A 291 -12.14 -20.03 -12.09
C ILE A 291 -11.84 -18.82 -12.97
N PRO A 292 -12.03 -18.84 -14.32
CA PRO A 292 -11.75 -17.66 -15.14
C PRO A 292 -12.61 -16.45 -14.78
N LYS A 293 -13.89 -16.68 -14.47
CA LYS A 293 -14.83 -15.64 -14.07
C LYS A 293 -14.54 -15.14 -12.65
N ALA A 294 -14.16 -16.03 -11.74
CA ALA A 294 -13.75 -15.69 -10.38
C ALA A 294 -12.48 -14.82 -10.38
N SER A 295 -11.48 -15.13 -11.24
CA SER A 295 -10.29 -14.29 -11.41
C SER A 295 -10.67 -12.87 -11.84
N LEU A 296 -11.53 -12.72 -12.84
CA LEU A 296 -12.00 -11.39 -13.29
C LEU A 296 -12.77 -10.66 -12.19
N TRP A 297 -13.67 -11.35 -11.50
CA TRP A 297 -14.52 -10.76 -10.46
C TRP A 297 -13.75 -10.39 -9.18
N THR A 298 -12.61 -11.05 -8.95
CA THR A 298 -11.69 -10.66 -7.86
C THR A 298 -11.08 -9.26 -8.09
N SER A 299 -11.04 -8.76 -9.33
CA SER A 299 -10.63 -7.38 -9.62
C SER A 299 -11.71 -6.33 -9.27
N ALA A 300 -12.97 -6.73 -9.12
CA ALA A 300 -14.09 -5.78 -8.98
C ALA A 300 -13.96 -4.81 -7.78
N PRO A 301 -13.52 -5.22 -6.57
CA PRO A 301 -13.29 -4.28 -5.46
C PRO A 301 -12.22 -3.24 -5.77
N PHE A 302 -11.18 -3.61 -6.54
CA PHE A 302 -10.09 -2.71 -6.94
C PHE A 302 -10.53 -1.76 -8.05
N ILE A 303 -11.42 -2.20 -8.96
CA ILE A 303 -12.07 -1.33 -9.95
C ILE A 303 -12.97 -0.32 -9.23
N ALA A 304 -13.79 -0.76 -8.28
CA ALA A 304 -14.63 0.13 -7.47
C ALA A 304 -13.79 1.18 -6.73
N ASN A 305 -12.63 0.80 -6.20
CA ASN A 305 -11.67 1.69 -5.54
C ASN A 305 -11.22 2.85 -6.45
N LEU A 306 -10.95 2.60 -7.74
CA LEU A 306 -10.52 3.64 -8.69
C LEU A 306 -11.52 4.80 -8.81
N PHE A 307 -12.81 4.51 -8.66
CA PHE A 307 -13.88 5.51 -8.76
C PHE A 307 -14.27 6.07 -7.38
N MET A 308 -14.35 5.20 -6.37
CA MET A 308 -14.85 5.57 -5.04
C MET A 308 -13.87 6.45 -4.27
N VAL A 309 -12.57 6.22 -4.38
CA VAL A 309 -11.57 7.02 -3.63
C VAL A 309 -11.56 8.49 -4.05
N PRO A 310 -11.48 8.85 -5.34
CA PRO A 310 -11.57 10.25 -5.76
C PRO A 310 -12.90 10.90 -5.40
N LEU A 311 -14.01 10.17 -5.60
CA LEU A 311 -15.34 10.66 -5.26
C LEU A 311 -15.48 10.97 -3.77
N TRP A 312 -15.00 10.06 -2.91
CA TRP A 312 -15.07 10.23 -1.46
C TRP A 312 -14.15 11.33 -0.95
N GLY A 313 -12.96 11.48 -1.56
CA GLY A 313 -12.07 12.60 -1.29
C GLY A 313 -12.75 13.95 -1.56
N TRP A 314 -13.33 14.10 -2.75
CA TRP A 314 -14.10 15.29 -3.13
C TRP A 314 -15.28 15.55 -2.19
N LEU A 315 -16.05 14.51 -1.86
CA LEU A 315 -17.19 14.62 -0.94
C LEU A 315 -16.74 15.03 0.46
N SER A 316 -15.62 14.48 0.94
CA SER A 316 -15.05 14.82 2.25
C SER A 316 -14.60 16.27 2.34
N ASP A 317 -13.95 16.77 1.29
CA ASP A 317 -13.50 18.18 1.26
C ASP A 317 -14.72 19.12 1.21
N ARG A 318 -15.72 18.81 0.39
CA ARG A 318 -16.96 19.59 0.32
C ARG A 318 -17.73 19.59 1.65
N ALA A 319 -17.78 18.44 2.32
CA ALA A 319 -18.40 18.34 3.64
C ALA A 319 -17.60 19.11 4.71
N ALA A 320 -16.27 19.08 4.62
CA ALA A 320 -15.40 19.85 5.53
C ALA A 320 -15.54 21.36 5.35
N GLU A 321 -15.72 21.84 4.12
CA GLU A 321 -16.01 23.25 3.83
C GLU A 321 -17.33 23.72 4.45
N ARG A 322 -18.40 22.89 4.34
CA ARG A 322 -19.74 23.26 4.80
C ARG A 322 -20.00 23.08 6.30
N LEU A 323 -19.48 21.99 6.87
CA LEU A 323 -19.77 21.57 8.24
C LEU A 323 -18.59 21.75 9.21
N GLY A 324 -17.46 22.25 8.71
CA GLY A 324 -16.18 22.29 9.41
C GLY A 324 -15.44 20.94 9.34
N LYS A 325 -14.11 20.99 9.45
CA LYS A 325 -13.22 19.80 9.27
C LYS A 325 -13.65 18.61 10.12
N ARG A 326 -13.93 18.83 11.41
CA ARG A 326 -14.27 17.75 12.34
C ARG A 326 -15.59 17.05 12.00
N ARG A 327 -16.67 17.83 11.78
CA ARG A 327 -17.99 17.26 11.47
C ARG A 327 -18.07 16.72 10.06
N GLY A 328 -17.52 17.46 9.09
CA GLY A 328 -17.56 17.08 7.67
C GLY A 328 -16.84 15.77 7.40
N ARG A 329 -15.59 15.62 7.86
CA ARG A 329 -14.82 14.39 7.68
C ARG A 329 -15.44 13.20 8.40
N ARG A 330 -15.92 13.41 9.64
CA ARG A 330 -16.63 12.37 10.39
C ARG A 330 -17.89 11.91 9.67
N ALA A 331 -18.72 12.80 9.17
CA ALA A 331 -19.96 12.48 8.46
C ALA A 331 -19.67 11.68 7.19
N THR A 332 -18.64 12.08 6.43
CA THR A 332 -18.25 11.39 5.19
C THR A 332 -17.74 9.98 5.47
N VAL A 333 -16.92 9.79 6.52
CA VAL A 333 -16.46 8.44 6.89
C VAL A 333 -17.61 7.59 7.41
N TRP A 334 -18.50 8.14 8.25
CA TRP A 334 -19.68 7.41 8.72
C TRP A 334 -20.56 6.94 7.56
N LEU A 335 -20.81 7.79 6.57
CA LEU A 335 -21.56 7.41 5.38
C LEU A 335 -20.88 6.25 4.64
N GLY A 336 -19.56 6.35 4.38
CA GLY A 336 -18.80 5.31 3.69
C GLY A 336 -18.79 4.00 4.44
N VAL A 337 -18.54 4.04 5.75
CA VAL A 337 -18.49 2.88 6.63
C VAL A 337 -19.85 2.21 6.78
N ALA A 338 -20.92 2.99 6.98
CA ALA A 338 -22.28 2.44 7.11
C ALA A 338 -22.76 1.79 5.81
N CYS A 339 -22.53 2.46 4.66
CA CYS A 339 -22.83 1.88 3.35
C CYS A 339 -21.99 0.62 3.09
N SER A 340 -20.69 0.64 3.40
CA SER A 340 -19.82 -0.52 3.22
C SER A 340 -20.26 -1.70 4.10
N ALA A 341 -20.56 -1.47 5.37
CA ALA A 341 -21.03 -2.52 6.28
C ALA A 341 -22.38 -3.08 5.82
N GLY A 342 -23.31 -2.23 5.40
CA GLY A 342 -24.61 -2.67 4.85
C GLY A 342 -24.45 -3.50 3.59
N LEU A 343 -23.51 -3.13 2.69
CA LEU A 343 -23.23 -3.89 1.47
C LEU A 343 -22.46 -5.20 1.75
N LEU A 344 -21.58 -5.25 2.76
CA LEU A 344 -20.94 -6.50 3.21
C LEU A 344 -22.01 -7.47 3.75
N TRP A 345 -22.88 -6.98 4.62
CA TRP A 345 -23.96 -7.77 5.19
C TRP A 345 -24.96 -8.23 4.12
N SER A 346 -25.48 -7.34 3.29
CA SER A 346 -26.44 -7.72 2.23
C SER A 346 -25.80 -8.64 1.20
N GLY A 347 -24.54 -8.40 0.80
CA GLY A 347 -23.82 -9.23 -0.16
C GLY A 347 -23.53 -10.64 0.35
N SER A 348 -23.35 -10.83 1.68
CA SER A 348 -23.17 -12.15 2.28
C SER A 348 -24.46 -12.97 2.24
N HIS A 349 -25.63 -12.33 2.33
CA HIS A 349 -26.96 -12.97 2.37
C HIS A 349 -27.65 -13.05 0.99
N THR A 350 -27.13 -12.35 -0.03
CA THR A 350 -27.70 -12.37 -1.38
C THR A 350 -27.39 -13.70 -2.09
N GLU A 351 -28.42 -14.42 -2.55
CA GLU A 351 -28.26 -15.69 -3.28
C GLU A 351 -27.70 -15.51 -4.68
N ASN A 352 -28.15 -14.47 -5.40
CA ASN A 352 -27.70 -14.19 -6.74
C ASN A 352 -26.24 -13.75 -6.77
N ASN A 353 -25.39 -14.55 -7.38
CA ASN A 353 -23.93 -14.34 -7.41
C ASN A 353 -23.52 -12.99 -8.00
N THR A 354 -24.19 -12.51 -9.07
CA THR A 354 -23.85 -11.25 -9.72
C THR A 354 -24.13 -10.07 -8.79
N PHE A 355 -25.30 -10.06 -8.15
CA PHE A 355 -25.66 -9.01 -7.18
C PHE A 355 -24.80 -9.07 -5.92
N ALA A 356 -24.56 -10.26 -5.37
CA ALA A 356 -23.68 -10.44 -4.20
C ALA A 356 -22.28 -9.87 -4.47
N ILE A 357 -21.69 -10.19 -5.61
CA ILE A 357 -20.34 -9.75 -5.95
C ILE A 357 -20.30 -8.23 -6.22
N ALA A 358 -21.32 -7.66 -6.87
CA ALA A 358 -21.42 -6.23 -7.06
C ALA A 358 -21.49 -5.48 -5.71
N GLN A 359 -22.30 -5.99 -4.76
CA GLN A 359 -22.39 -5.44 -3.40
C GLN A 359 -21.06 -5.54 -2.65
N LEU A 360 -20.43 -6.71 -2.66
CA LEU A 360 -19.14 -6.94 -2.00
C LEU A 360 -18.02 -6.08 -2.65
N ALA A 361 -18.02 -5.93 -3.96
CA ALA A 361 -17.07 -5.07 -4.67
C ALA A 361 -17.25 -3.59 -4.31
N ALA A 362 -18.49 -3.12 -4.26
CA ALA A 362 -18.80 -1.75 -3.84
C ALA A 362 -18.41 -1.52 -2.36
N ALA A 363 -18.65 -2.51 -1.49
CA ALA A 363 -18.22 -2.46 -0.09
C ALA A 363 -16.70 -2.32 0.04
N GLY A 364 -15.92 -3.11 -0.73
CA GLY A 364 -14.47 -2.99 -0.78
C GLY A 364 -14.01 -1.60 -1.25
N GLY A 365 -14.61 -1.07 -2.31
CA GLY A 365 -14.33 0.28 -2.80
C GLY A 365 -14.61 1.37 -1.76
N LEU A 366 -15.71 1.27 -1.03
CA LEU A 366 -16.07 2.20 0.04
C LEU A 366 -15.13 2.13 1.26
N ASN A 367 -14.61 0.95 1.61
CA ASN A 367 -13.59 0.81 2.65
C ASN A 367 -12.29 1.54 2.27
N PHE A 368 -11.82 1.39 1.03
CA PHE A 368 -10.68 2.16 0.53
C PHE A 368 -10.96 3.66 0.52
N ALA A 369 -12.17 4.06 0.14
CA ALA A 369 -12.59 5.46 0.11
C ALA A 369 -12.61 6.08 1.52
N ALA A 370 -13.14 5.39 2.53
CA ALA A 370 -13.09 5.82 3.92
C ALA A 370 -11.64 5.91 4.44
N SER A 371 -10.77 4.98 4.04
CA SER A 371 -9.35 5.01 4.38
C SER A 371 -8.63 6.24 3.80
N SER A 372 -8.99 6.73 2.61
CA SER A 372 -8.39 7.94 2.03
C SER A 372 -8.66 9.19 2.87
N VAL A 373 -9.87 9.31 3.42
CA VAL A 373 -10.24 10.42 4.34
C VAL A 373 -9.46 10.32 5.65
N LEU A 374 -9.21 9.10 6.13
CA LEU A 374 -8.40 8.86 7.32
C LEU A 374 -6.95 9.33 7.12
N TRP A 375 -6.34 9.04 5.97
CA TRP A 375 -5.01 9.50 5.60
C TRP A 375 -4.91 11.02 5.55
N THR A 376 -5.89 11.69 4.94
CA THR A 376 -5.94 13.15 4.89
C THR A 376 -6.05 13.74 6.30
N THR A 377 -6.88 13.13 7.16
CA THR A 377 -7.06 13.57 8.55
C THR A 377 -5.80 13.35 9.39
N CYS A 378 -5.10 12.24 9.18
CA CYS A 378 -3.81 11.99 9.81
C CYS A 378 -2.79 13.10 9.48
N ASN A 379 -2.70 13.50 8.22
CA ASN A 379 -1.82 14.58 7.79
C ASN A 379 -2.22 15.95 8.38
N ASP A 380 -3.52 16.23 8.53
CA ASP A 380 -3.97 17.49 9.15
C ASP A 380 -3.63 17.56 10.64
N ILE A 381 -3.82 16.45 11.37
CA ILE A 381 -3.56 16.39 12.83
C ILE A 381 -2.06 16.36 13.14
N ALA A 382 -1.28 15.73 12.27
CA ALA A 382 0.12 15.40 12.51
C ALA A 382 1.11 16.19 11.65
N ALA A 383 0.76 17.39 11.19
CA ALA A 383 1.51 18.15 10.18
C ALA A 383 3.04 18.16 10.37
N LYS A 384 3.53 18.37 11.61
CA LYS A 384 4.97 18.39 11.96
C LYS A 384 5.62 17.00 11.99
N TYR A 385 4.83 15.94 12.24
CA TYR A 385 5.30 14.57 12.49
C TYR A 385 4.61 13.56 11.56
N SER A 386 4.08 14.02 10.42
CA SER A 386 3.19 13.25 9.56
C SER A 386 3.79 11.89 9.14
N GLY A 387 5.09 11.81 8.87
CA GLY A 387 5.77 10.57 8.51
C GLY A 387 5.75 9.51 9.63
N SER A 388 6.09 9.90 10.85
CA SER A 388 6.13 8.98 11.99
C SER A 388 4.72 8.55 12.41
N ILE A 389 3.77 9.49 12.41
CA ILE A 389 2.40 9.23 12.83
C ILE A 389 1.64 8.41 11.79
N SER A 390 1.80 8.70 10.50
CA SER A 390 1.24 7.87 9.44
C SER A 390 1.86 6.48 9.41
N GLY A 391 3.16 6.37 9.72
CA GLY A 391 3.84 5.08 9.91
C GLY A 391 3.22 4.26 11.04
N LEU A 392 2.99 4.90 12.20
CA LEU A 392 2.33 4.24 13.33
C LEU A 392 0.89 3.81 12.98
N MET A 393 0.11 4.68 12.35
CA MET A 393 -1.22 4.37 11.86
C MET A 393 -1.20 3.16 10.89
N THR A 394 -0.25 3.12 9.95
CA THR A 394 -0.10 2.02 8.99
C THR A 394 0.30 0.71 9.68
N THR A 395 1.15 0.78 10.71
CA THR A 395 1.49 -0.40 11.52
C THR A 395 0.23 -1.01 12.15
N PHE A 396 -0.64 -0.20 12.75
CA PHE A 396 -1.91 -0.69 13.30
C PHE A 396 -2.85 -1.23 12.21
N GLY A 397 -2.95 -0.58 11.06
CA GLY A 397 -3.68 -1.10 9.90
C GLY A 397 -3.16 -2.47 9.46
N SER A 398 -1.84 -2.64 9.42
CA SER A 398 -1.21 -3.91 9.04
C SER A 398 -1.46 -5.01 10.07
N LEU A 399 -1.59 -4.69 11.37
CA LEU A 399 -2.05 -5.65 12.39
C LEU A 399 -3.49 -6.09 12.11
N GLY A 400 -4.38 -5.19 11.65
CA GLY A 400 -5.71 -5.55 11.16
C GLY A 400 -5.63 -6.51 9.97
N GLY A 401 -4.72 -6.24 9.03
CA GLY A 401 -4.45 -7.11 7.89
C GLY A 401 -3.84 -8.47 8.28
N TRP A 402 -3.05 -8.53 9.33
CA TRP A 402 -2.54 -9.79 9.88
C TRP A 402 -3.65 -10.64 10.50
N LEU A 403 -4.47 -10.03 11.32
CA LEU A 403 -5.52 -10.75 12.07
C LEU A 403 -6.70 -11.16 11.17
N SER A 404 -6.97 -10.39 10.12
CA SER A 404 -8.11 -10.59 9.22
C SER A 404 -8.17 -11.99 8.60
N PRO A 405 -7.15 -12.51 7.90
CA PRO A 405 -7.24 -13.83 7.29
C PRO A 405 -7.34 -14.96 8.33
N ILE A 406 -6.75 -14.80 9.51
CA ILE A 406 -6.76 -15.77 10.60
C ILE A 406 -8.17 -15.88 11.19
N LEU A 407 -8.77 -14.75 11.58
CA LEU A 407 -10.11 -14.73 12.17
C LEU A 407 -11.18 -15.10 11.13
N THR A 408 -11.03 -14.63 9.89
CA THR A 408 -11.95 -15.00 8.81
C THR A 408 -11.98 -16.52 8.61
N ALA A 409 -10.80 -17.18 8.60
CA ALA A 409 -10.73 -18.63 8.50
C ALA A 409 -11.39 -19.33 9.70
N ALA A 410 -11.11 -18.87 10.93
CA ALA A 410 -11.66 -19.44 12.14
C ALA A 410 -13.19 -19.34 12.19
N ILE A 411 -13.74 -18.16 11.85
CA ILE A 411 -15.18 -17.93 11.83
C ILE A 411 -15.83 -18.73 10.68
N ALA A 412 -15.25 -18.68 9.48
CA ALA A 412 -15.79 -19.36 8.31
C ALA A 412 -15.81 -20.88 8.47
N THR A 413 -14.83 -21.46 9.15
CA THR A 413 -14.77 -22.90 9.41
C THR A 413 -15.79 -23.34 10.47
N ARG A 414 -16.04 -22.53 11.51
CA ARG A 414 -16.94 -22.90 12.61
C ARG A 414 -18.40 -22.54 12.34
N PHE A 415 -18.65 -21.38 11.74
CA PHE A 415 -19.97 -20.78 11.62
C PHE A 415 -20.40 -20.55 10.16
N GLY A 416 -19.46 -20.64 9.21
CA GLY A 416 -19.73 -20.40 7.80
C GLY A 416 -19.28 -19.00 7.31
N TRP A 417 -19.21 -18.86 6.01
CA TRP A 417 -18.70 -17.65 5.36
C TRP A 417 -19.59 -16.43 5.54
N THR A 418 -20.90 -16.61 5.65
CA THR A 418 -21.84 -15.53 5.92
C THR A 418 -21.49 -14.81 7.22
N TYR A 419 -21.28 -15.58 8.30
CA TYR A 419 -20.88 -15.01 9.59
C TYR A 419 -19.50 -14.36 9.57
N ALA A 420 -18.56 -14.86 8.75
CA ALA A 420 -17.26 -14.23 8.59
C ALA A 420 -17.35 -12.84 7.93
N LEU A 421 -18.23 -12.69 6.93
CA LEU A 421 -18.49 -11.40 6.26
C LEU A 421 -19.35 -10.47 7.16
N ASP A 422 -20.29 -11.00 7.93
CA ASP A 422 -21.07 -10.22 8.91
C ASP A 422 -20.17 -9.68 10.02
N PHE A 423 -19.20 -10.48 10.48
CA PHE A 423 -18.19 -10.00 11.42
C PHE A 423 -17.33 -8.90 10.81
N ALA A 424 -16.95 -9.02 9.54
CA ALA A 424 -16.23 -7.95 8.83
C ALA A 424 -17.06 -6.66 8.70
N ALA A 425 -18.38 -6.78 8.49
CA ALA A 425 -19.30 -5.64 8.50
C ALA A 425 -19.35 -4.97 9.88
N LEU A 426 -19.40 -5.75 10.97
CA LEU A 426 -19.34 -5.24 12.34
C LEU A 426 -18.03 -4.52 12.62
N VAL A 427 -16.88 -5.12 12.26
CA VAL A 427 -15.56 -4.49 12.39
C VAL A 427 -15.50 -3.18 11.61
N THR A 428 -16.08 -3.14 10.40
CA THR A 428 -16.18 -1.91 9.60
C THR A 428 -16.95 -0.83 10.35
N LEU A 429 -18.09 -1.14 11.00
CA LEU A 429 -18.84 -0.18 11.81
C LEU A 429 -18.04 0.34 13.01
N VAL A 430 -17.26 -0.51 13.67
CA VAL A 430 -16.36 -0.10 14.77
C VAL A 430 -15.38 1.01 14.31
N SER A 431 -14.91 0.95 13.07
CA SER A 431 -14.12 2.05 12.49
C SER A 431 -14.85 3.39 12.56
N GLY A 432 -16.14 3.40 12.23
CA GLY A 432 -16.98 4.61 12.32
C GLY A 432 -17.05 5.15 13.76
N PHE A 433 -17.26 4.27 14.75
CA PHE A 433 -17.30 4.68 16.16
C PHE A 433 -15.96 5.25 16.64
N ALA A 434 -14.82 4.77 16.17
CA ALA A 434 -13.51 5.33 16.48
C ALA A 434 -13.37 6.81 16.07
N TRP A 435 -14.15 7.28 15.08
CA TRP A 435 -14.16 8.68 14.65
C TRP A 435 -14.77 9.67 15.67
N PHE A 436 -15.46 9.19 16.70
CA PHE A 436 -15.88 10.07 17.79
C PHE A 436 -14.70 10.53 18.65
N LEU A 437 -13.61 9.76 18.69
CA LEU A 437 -12.37 10.11 19.37
C LEU A 437 -11.52 11.12 18.57
N ILE A 438 -11.73 11.21 17.23
CA ILE A 438 -10.89 12.02 16.34
C ILE A 438 -11.37 13.47 16.31
N LYS A 439 -10.46 14.38 16.66
CA LYS A 439 -10.63 15.82 16.56
C LYS A 439 -9.79 16.34 15.40
N ALA A 440 -10.34 16.29 14.17
CA ALA A 440 -9.65 16.63 12.92
C ALA A 440 -9.26 18.12 12.81
N ASP A 441 -9.74 18.96 13.74
CA ASP A 441 -9.51 20.37 13.86
C ASP A 441 -8.39 20.76 14.85
N GLN A 442 -7.82 19.76 15.56
CA GLN A 442 -6.76 19.97 16.55
C GLN A 442 -5.47 19.27 16.13
N ALA A 443 -4.41 20.04 15.90
CA ALA A 443 -3.08 19.49 15.66
C ALA A 443 -2.46 18.96 16.95
N ILE A 444 -1.58 17.96 16.82
CA ILE A 444 -0.73 17.45 17.91
C ILE A 444 0.55 18.28 17.87
N ASP A 445 0.67 19.24 18.77
CA ASP A 445 1.85 20.10 18.93
C ASP A 445 2.81 19.60 20.00
#